data_723cdc18419a88512946ef5b115bb21f
#
_entry.id   723cdc18419a88512946ef5b115bb21f
#
_cell.length_a   1.000
_cell.length_b   1.000
_cell.length_c   1.000
_cell.angle_alpha   90.00
_cell.angle_beta   90.00
_cell.angle_gamma   90.00
#
_symmetry.space_group_name_H-M   'P 1'
#
loop_
_entity.id
_entity.type
_entity.pdbx_description
1 polymer ?
#
loop_
_entity_poly.entity_id
_entity_poly.type
_entity_poly.pdbx_seq_one_letter_code
_entity_poly.pdbx_strand_id
1 'polypeptide(L)'
;MILNCSKLEQLQNTEIQLVSSYLNVLINDMEVTENFMINKMLQYLHLHIEEHVSVERIAHDLNISEGYACSCFKKNMGISLMKYAKKIKIDRAKKLLITTNKSMLELSVILGFYDQSHFTKTFKSFVGLSPTEYRNKNYF
;
A
#
# COMPACT_ATOMS: atom_id res chain seq x y z
N MET A 1 -56.51 9.07 22.31
CA MET A 1 -55.56 8.11 22.92
C MET A 1 -54.22 8.81 23.06
N ILE A 2 -53.85 9.15 24.25
CA ILE A 2 -52.55 9.82 24.51
C ILE A 2 -51.50 8.70 24.65
N LEU A 3 -50.61 8.60 23.67
CA LEU A 3 -49.41 7.74 23.79
C LEU A 3 -48.61 8.21 25.00
N ASN A 4 -48.37 7.33 25.93
CA ASN A 4 -47.59 7.62 27.12
C ASN A 4 -46.17 8.01 26.70
N CYS A 5 -45.61 9.11 27.22
CA CYS A 5 -44.26 9.57 26.88
C CYS A 5 -43.19 8.48 26.97
N SER A 6 -43.36 7.55 27.93
CA SER A 6 -42.45 6.41 28.09
C SER A 6 -42.47 5.42 26.90
N LYS A 7 -43.59 5.22 26.24
CA LYS A 7 -43.71 4.37 25.04
C LYS A 7 -43.07 5.03 23.83
N LEU A 8 -43.20 6.35 23.69
CA LEU A 8 -42.60 7.11 22.63
C LEU A 8 -41.04 7.11 22.74
N GLU A 9 -40.54 7.29 23.92
CA GLU A 9 -39.09 7.19 24.23
C GLU A 9 -38.55 5.78 23.97
N GLN A 10 -39.29 4.73 24.32
CA GLN A 10 -38.89 3.34 24.05
C GLN A 10 -38.86 3.04 22.55
N LEU A 11 -39.82 3.53 21.78
CA LEU A 11 -39.82 3.39 20.31
C LEU A 11 -38.69 4.12 19.66
N GLN A 12 -38.38 5.37 20.06
CA GLN A 12 -37.26 6.14 19.57
C GLN A 12 -35.93 5.48 19.92
N ASN A 13 -35.76 4.97 21.14
CA ASN A 13 -34.55 4.24 21.53
C ASN A 13 -34.35 2.96 20.71
N THR A 14 -35.42 2.25 20.39
CA THR A 14 -35.36 1.03 19.57
C THR A 14 -34.95 1.35 18.13
N GLU A 15 -35.48 2.41 17.55
CA GLU A 15 -35.11 2.86 16.21
C GLU A 15 -33.64 3.28 16.14
N ILE A 16 -33.15 4.04 17.13
CA ILE A 16 -31.75 4.43 17.23
C ILE A 16 -30.84 3.22 17.35
N GLN A 17 -31.20 2.21 18.15
CA GLN A 17 -30.44 0.96 18.30
C GLN A 17 -30.38 0.17 17.01
N LEU A 18 -31.48 0.07 16.25
CA LEU A 18 -31.51 -0.61 14.95
C LEU A 18 -30.62 0.09 13.92
N VAL A 19 -30.72 1.42 13.85
CA VAL A 19 -29.86 2.22 12.94
C VAL A 19 -28.39 2.06 13.32
N SER A 20 -28.06 2.12 14.61
CA SER A 20 -26.67 1.94 15.07
C SER A 20 -26.14 0.53 14.76
N SER A 21 -26.96 -0.51 14.96
CA SER A 21 -26.56 -1.88 14.60
C SER A 21 -26.35 -2.04 13.11
N TYR A 22 -27.21 -1.47 12.28
CA TYR A 22 -27.08 -1.51 10.84
C TYR A 22 -25.85 -0.76 10.34
N LEU A 23 -25.56 0.43 10.88
CA LEU A 23 -24.36 1.18 10.59
C LEU A 23 -23.09 0.42 10.99
N ASN A 24 -23.08 -0.24 12.14
CA ASN A 24 -21.94 -1.05 12.58
C ASN A 24 -21.68 -2.23 11.62
N VAL A 25 -22.71 -2.89 11.13
CA VAL A 25 -22.57 -3.96 10.12
C VAL A 25 -21.98 -3.40 8.83
N LEU A 26 -22.48 -2.26 8.33
CA LEU A 26 -21.95 -1.63 7.13
C LEU A 26 -20.50 -1.19 7.29
N ILE A 27 -20.13 -0.62 8.43
CA ILE A 27 -18.75 -0.22 8.73
C ILE A 27 -17.83 -1.43 8.73
N ASN A 28 -18.23 -2.51 9.39
CA ASN A 28 -17.46 -3.76 9.44
C ASN A 28 -17.27 -4.36 8.03
N ASP A 29 -18.30 -4.37 7.21
CA ASP A 29 -18.23 -4.85 5.82
C ASP A 29 -17.29 -3.99 4.98
N MET A 30 -17.31 -2.67 5.17
CA MET A 30 -16.38 -1.75 4.51
C MET A 30 -14.93 -1.98 4.93
N GLU A 31 -14.66 -2.16 6.21
CA GLU A 31 -13.32 -2.46 6.73
C GLU A 31 -12.79 -3.80 6.22
N VAL A 32 -13.62 -4.82 6.17
CA VAL A 32 -13.26 -6.13 5.59
C VAL A 32 -12.93 -5.99 4.11
N THR A 33 -13.71 -5.21 3.36
CA THR A 33 -13.47 -4.95 1.94
C THR A 33 -12.18 -4.15 1.72
N GLU A 34 -11.94 -3.11 2.52
CA GLU A 34 -10.69 -2.34 2.46
C GLU A 34 -9.48 -3.22 2.77
N ASN A 35 -9.50 -4.00 3.83
CA ASN A 35 -8.43 -4.92 4.20
C ASN A 35 -8.14 -5.94 3.10
N PHE A 36 -9.18 -6.49 2.49
CA PHE A 36 -9.04 -7.40 1.35
C PHE A 36 -8.35 -6.71 0.15
N MET A 37 -8.74 -5.48 -0.14
CA MET A 37 -8.16 -4.71 -1.24
C MET A 37 -6.70 -4.32 -0.96
N ILE A 38 -6.38 -3.93 0.27
CA ILE A 38 -4.99 -3.67 0.68
C ILE A 38 -4.13 -4.92 0.47
N ASN A 39 -4.59 -6.08 0.92
CA ASN A 39 -3.86 -7.34 0.73
C ASN A 39 -3.64 -7.66 -0.75
N LYS A 40 -4.64 -7.42 -1.60
CA LYS A 40 -4.49 -7.57 -3.05
C LYS A 40 -3.44 -6.63 -3.64
N MET A 41 -3.45 -5.36 -3.24
CA MET A 41 -2.45 -4.39 -3.69
C MET A 41 -1.04 -4.77 -3.23
N LEU A 42 -0.86 -5.18 -1.98
CA LEU A 42 0.42 -5.66 -1.46
C LEU A 42 0.93 -6.88 -2.22
N GLN A 43 0.08 -7.86 -2.44
CA GLN A 43 0.42 -9.05 -3.20
C GLN A 43 0.81 -8.70 -4.64
N TYR A 44 0.04 -7.82 -5.29
CA TYR A 44 0.36 -7.33 -6.63
C TYR A 44 1.74 -6.68 -6.70
N LEU A 45 2.06 -5.79 -5.77
CA LEU A 45 3.35 -5.11 -5.73
C LEU A 45 4.53 -6.08 -5.53
N HIS A 46 4.38 -7.08 -4.70
CA HIS A 46 5.41 -8.10 -4.50
C HIS A 46 5.59 -9.03 -5.71
N LEU A 47 4.50 -9.38 -6.40
CA LEU A 47 4.56 -10.19 -7.62
C LEU A 47 5.22 -9.45 -8.79
N HIS A 48 5.03 -8.13 -8.86
CA HIS A 48 5.55 -7.27 -9.94
C HIS A 48 6.76 -6.42 -9.51
N ILE A 49 7.51 -6.88 -8.50
CA ILE A 49 8.63 -6.12 -7.93
C ILE A 49 9.75 -5.83 -8.94
N GLU A 50 9.91 -6.67 -9.94
CA GLU A 50 10.92 -6.55 -10.99
C GLU A 50 10.41 -5.78 -12.23
N GLU A 51 9.18 -5.29 -12.18
CA GLU A 51 8.56 -4.56 -13.28
C GLU A 51 8.42 -3.08 -12.98
N HIS A 52 8.28 -2.28 -14.02
CA HIS A 52 7.84 -0.89 -13.87
C HIS A 52 6.33 -0.88 -13.61
N VAL A 53 5.94 -0.39 -12.45
CA VAL A 53 4.55 -0.36 -12.00
C VAL A 53 4.09 1.09 -11.85
N SER A 54 2.87 1.40 -12.34
CA SER A 54 2.20 2.68 -12.17
C SER A 54 0.86 2.49 -11.44
N VAL A 55 0.35 3.57 -10.85
CA VAL A 55 -0.98 3.56 -10.22
C VAL A 55 -2.06 3.14 -11.21
N GLU A 56 -2.00 3.67 -12.43
CA GLU A 56 -2.90 3.33 -13.53
C GLU A 56 -2.92 1.82 -13.81
N ARG A 57 -1.77 1.20 -13.93
CA ARG A 57 -1.65 -0.24 -14.18
C ARG A 57 -2.21 -1.07 -13.02
N ILE A 58 -1.86 -0.71 -11.78
CA ILE A 58 -2.38 -1.40 -10.58
C ILE A 58 -3.90 -1.32 -10.53
N ALA A 59 -4.45 -0.13 -10.70
CA ALA A 59 -5.88 0.11 -10.66
C ALA A 59 -6.62 -0.65 -11.77
N HIS A 60 -6.08 -0.63 -12.99
CA HIS A 60 -6.63 -1.39 -14.11
C HIS A 60 -6.66 -2.91 -13.83
N ASP A 61 -5.54 -3.47 -13.39
CA ASP A 61 -5.42 -4.91 -13.17
C ASP A 61 -6.25 -5.40 -11.97
N LEU A 62 -6.50 -4.54 -10.99
CA LEU A 62 -7.35 -4.84 -9.84
C LEU A 62 -8.81 -4.42 -10.01
N ASN A 63 -9.20 -3.87 -11.15
CA ASN A 63 -10.55 -3.37 -11.45
C ASN A 63 -11.07 -2.34 -10.43
N ILE A 64 -10.22 -1.40 -10.05
CA ILE A 64 -10.55 -0.29 -9.15
C ILE A 64 -10.16 1.05 -9.79
N SER A 65 -10.68 2.16 -9.28
CA SER A 65 -10.24 3.47 -9.71
C SER A 65 -8.85 3.81 -9.12
N GLU A 66 -8.08 4.62 -9.81
CA GLU A 66 -6.79 5.14 -9.31
C GLU A 66 -6.96 5.91 -8.00
N GLY A 67 -8.00 6.75 -7.92
CA GLY A 67 -8.31 7.51 -6.72
C GLY A 67 -8.61 6.62 -5.52
N TYR A 68 -9.38 5.55 -5.71
CA TYR A 68 -9.64 4.57 -4.66
C TYR A 68 -8.37 3.82 -4.24
N ALA A 69 -7.58 3.36 -5.20
CA ALA A 69 -6.31 2.69 -4.91
C ALA A 69 -5.39 3.56 -4.05
N CYS A 70 -5.19 4.82 -4.44
CA CYS A 70 -4.35 5.76 -3.71
C CYS A 70 -4.88 6.10 -2.32
N SER A 71 -6.15 6.44 -2.21
CA SER A 71 -6.75 6.87 -0.93
C SER A 71 -6.86 5.71 0.05
N CYS A 72 -7.32 4.55 -0.38
CA CYS A 72 -7.44 3.36 0.44
C CYS A 72 -6.07 2.89 0.95
N PHE A 73 -5.06 2.86 0.08
CA PHE A 73 -3.71 2.45 0.47
C PHE A 73 -3.09 3.40 1.48
N LYS A 74 -3.12 4.71 1.20
CA LYS A 74 -2.55 5.72 2.10
C LYS A 74 -3.25 5.77 3.46
N LYS A 75 -4.58 5.66 3.49
CA LYS A 75 -5.37 5.61 4.74
C LYS A 75 -4.95 4.44 5.62
N ASN A 76 -4.77 3.26 5.05
CA ASN A 76 -4.51 2.04 5.80
C ASN A 76 -3.01 1.79 6.07
N MET A 77 -2.13 2.21 5.17
CA MET A 77 -0.68 1.95 5.27
C MET A 77 0.14 3.14 5.75
N GLY A 78 -0.44 4.34 5.80
CA GLY A 78 0.23 5.56 6.23
C GLY A 78 1.20 6.18 5.21
N ILE A 79 1.48 5.50 4.10
CA ILE A 79 2.32 5.98 3.00
C ILE A 79 1.63 5.80 1.65
N SER A 80 2.04 6.56 0.65
CA SER A 80 1.45 6.42 -0.69
C SER A 80 1.79 5.07 -1.32
N LEU A 81 0.89 4.59 -2.17
CA LEU A 81 1.05 3.33 -2.92
C LEU A 81 2.38 3.28 -3.68
N MET A 82 2.73 4.35 -4.39
CA MET A 82 3.98 4.38 -5.17
C MET A 82 5.23 4.52 -4.32
N LYS A 83 5.13 5.18 -3.17
CA LYS A 83 6.25 5.21 -2.21
C LYS A 83 6.51 3.84 -1.61
N TYR A 84 5.47 3.10 -1.30
CA TYR A 84 5.60 1.70 -0.84
C TYR A 84 6.19 0.80 -1.93
N ALA A 85 5.73 0.94 -3.19
CA ALA A 85 6.29 0.20 -4.32
C ALA A 85 7.81 0.42 -4.47
N LYS A 86 8.25 1.68 -4.36
CA LYS A 86 9.68 2.01 -4.36
C LYS A 86 10.42 1.42 -3.16
N LYS A 87 9.82 1.49 -1.97
CA LYS A 87 10.40 0.94 -0.74
C LYS A 87 10.71 -0.55 -0.86
N ILE A 88 9.77 -1.36 -1.33
CA ILE A 88 10.01 -2.81 -1.47
C ILE A 88 11.07 -3.14 -2.52
N LYS A 89 11.18 -2.35 -3.59
CA LYS A 89 12.26 -2.46 -4.56
C LYS A 89 13.62 -2.14 -3.94
N ILE A 90 13.69 -1.11 -3.11
CA ILE A 90 14.93 -0.74 -2.40
C ILE A 90 15.32 -1.81 -1.37
N ASP A 91 14.38 -2.38 -0.65
CA ASP A 91 14.64 -3.50 0.26
C ASP A 91 15.18 -4.74 -0.48
N ARG A 92 14.65 -5.02 -1.67
CA ARG A 92 15.18 -6.06 -2.56
C ARG A 92 16.59 -5.72 -3.06
N ALA A 93 16.81 -4.45 -3.43
CA ALA A 93 18.12 -3.96 -3.87
C ALA A 93 19.20 -4.14 -2.80
N LYS A 94 18.89 -3.83 -1.54
CA LYS A 94 19.81 -4.05 -0.41
C LYS A 94 20.30 -5.49 -0.35
N LYS A 95 19.40 -6.45 -0.49
CA LYS A 95 19.73 -7.89 -0.48
C LYS A 95 20.63 -8.25 -1.67
N LEU A 96 20.28 -7.80 -2.87
CA LEU A 96 21.04 -8.08 -4.09
C LEU A 96 22.43 -7.43 -4.07
N LEU A 97 22.58 -6.24 -3.48
CA LEU A 97 23.85 -5.56 -3.32
C LEU A 97 24.84 -6.35 -2.47
N ILE A 98 24.36 -7.02 -1.44
CA ILE A 98 25.17 -7.80 -0.51
C ILE A 98 25.42 -9.21 -1.03
N THR A 99 24.41 -9.84 -1.64
CA THR A 99 24.45 -11.27 -2.02
C THR A 99 24.97 -11.52 -3.44
N THR A 100 25.11 -10.48 -4.26
CA THR A 100 25.55 -10.61 -5.66
C THR A 100 26.62 -9.57 -6.02
N ASN A 101 27.37 -9.87 -7.07
CA ASN A 101 28.34 -8.92 -7.66
C ASN A 101 27.77 -8.17 -8.87
N LYS A 102 26.44 -8.15 -9.00
CA LYS A 102 25.81 -7.44 -10.13
C LYS A 102 26.14 -5.95 -10.11
N SER A 103 26.30 -5.39 -11.31
CA SER A 103 26.53 -3.95 -11.47
C SER A 103 25.29 -3.13 -11.10
N MET A 104 25.48 -1.85 -10.84
CA MET A 104 24.38 -0.93 -10.57
C MET A 104 23.41 -0.84 -11.75
N LEU A 105 23.93 -0.93 -12.97
CA LEU A 105 23.10 -0.98 -14.17
C LEU A 105 22.24 -2.25 -14.21
N GLU A 106 22.84 -3.41 -13.97
CA GLU A 106 22.10 -4.68 -13.92
C GLU A 106 21.00 -4.67 -12.85
N LEU A 107 21.30 -4.16 -11.67
CA LEU A 107 20.31 -4.03 -10.60
C LEU A 107 19.16 -3.09 -10.97
N SER A 108 19.47 -1.98 -11.63
CA SER A 108 18.43 -1.04 -12.09
C SER A 108 17.47 -1.69 -13.09
N VAL A 109 17.98 -2.53 -13.98
CA VAL A 109 17.17 -3.28 -14.95
C VAL A 109 16.33 -4.37 -14.25
N ILE A 110 16.95 -5.17 -13.41
CA ILE A 110 16.26 -6.26 -12.67
C ILE A 110 15.10 -5.72 -11.83
N LEU A 111 15.30 -4.57 -11.19
CA LEU A 111 14.30 -3.97 -10.30
C LEU A 111 13.28 -3.07 -11.02
N GLY A 112 13.35 -2.99 -12.35
CA GLY A 112 12.40 -2.23 -13.15
C GLY A 112 12.49 -0.71 -12.95
N PHE A 113 13.67 -0.17 -12.66
CA PHE A 113 13.89 1.27 -12.67
C PHE A 113 14.06 1.80 -14.10
N TYR A 114 13.74 3.06 -14.29
CA TYR A 114 13.84 3.68 -15.60
C TYR A 114 15.28 3.66 -16.15
N ASP A 115 16.25 4.02 -15.30
CA ASP A 115 17.68 3.96 -15.58
C ASP A 115 18.48 3.82 -14.28
N GLN A 116 19.81 3.69 -14.42
CA GLN A 116 20.72 3.60 -13.28
C GLN A 116 20.69 4.86 -12.41
N SER A 117 20.58 6.03 -13.00
CA SER A 117 20.52 7.31 -12.28
C SER A 117 19.26 7.40 -11.40
N HIS A 118 18.11 6.98 -11.92
CA HIS A 118 16.86 6.92 -11.18
C HIS A 118 16.95 5.92 -10.02
N PHE A 119 17.53 4.76 -10.25
CA PHE A 119 17.80 3.77 -9.20
C PHE A 119 18.68 4.35 -8.08
N THR A 120 19.82 4.94 -8.43
CA THR A 120 20.77 5.51 -7.48
C THR A 120 20.16 6.61 -6.64
N LYS A 121 19.42 7.54 -7.24
CA LYS A 121 18.71 8.62 -6.53
C LYS A 121 17.64 8.07 -5.59
N THR A 122 16.83 7.13 -6.06
CA THR A 122 15.77 6.51 -5.25
C THR A 122 16.37 5.75 -4.08
N PHE A 123 17.41 4.94 -4.31
CA PHE A 123 18.09 4.21 -3.25
C PHE A 123 18.65 5.15 -2.18
N LYS A 124 19.37 6.19 -2.59
CA LYS A 124 19.94 7.18 -1.66
C LYS A 124 18.86 7.92 -0.87
N SER A 125 17.70 8.20 -1.47
CA SER A 125 16.60 8.86 -0.78
C SER A 125 15.98 8.01 0.35
N PHE A 126 15.98 6.68 0.21
CA PHE A 126 15.46 5.76 1.22
C PHE A 126 16.49 5.33 2.25
N VAL A 127 17.74 5.18 1.85
CA VAL A 127 18.81 4.55 2.65
C VAL A 127 19.77 5.58 3.24
N GLY A 128 19.93 6.75 2.62
CA GLY A 128 20.89 7.77 3.01
C GLY A 128 22.30 7.56 2.43
N LEU A 129 22.56 6.42 1.81
CA LEU A 129 23.81 6.09 1.13
C LEU A 129 23.55 5.75 -0.33
N SER A 130 24.52 5.97 -1.20
CA SER A 130 24.42 5.43 -2.56
C SER A 130 24.48 3.90 -2.56
N PRO A 131 23.99 3.23 -3.61
CA PRO A 131 24.10 1.76 -3.69
C PRO A 131 25.54 1.26 -3.59
N THR A 132 26.49 1.99 -4.20
CA THR A 132 27.93 1.65 -4.14
C THR A 132 28.50 1.79 -2.73
N GLU A 133 28.18 2.90 -2.06
CA GLU A 133 28.59 3.10 -0.65
C GLU A 133 27.99 2.03 0.26
N TYR A 134 26.70 1.69 0.05
CA TYR A 134 26.03 0.65 0.81
C TYR A 134 26.69 -0.73 0.63
N ARG A 135 26.99 -1.10 -0.63
CA ARG A 135 27.72 -2.35 -0.92
C ARG A 135 29.07 -2.38 -0.23
N ASN A 136 29.87 -1.33 -0.37
CA ASN A 136 31.22 -1.26 0.20
C ASN A 136 31.22 -1.34 1.75
N LYS A 137 30.22 -0.69 2.38
CA LYS A 137 30.08 -0.72 3.85
C LYS A 137 29.66 -2.08 4.40
N ASN A 138 28.95 -2.89 3.63
CA ASN A 138 28.42 -4.20 4.03
C ASN A 138 29.22 -5.38 3.43
N TYR A 139 30.30 -5.12 2.71
CA TYR A 139 31.22 -6.16 2.25
C TYR A 139 32.16 -6.55 3.41
N PHE A 140 32.08 -7.80 3.75
CA PHE A 140 33.02 -8.41 4.69
C PHE A 140 34.18 -9.05 3.95
#